data_fccf6d74b031c2b6b34d4764ddda8f66
#
_entry.id   fccf6d74b031c2b6b34d4764ddda8f66
#
_cell.length_a   1.000
_cell.length_b   1.000
_cell.length_c   1.000
_cell.angle_alpha   90.00
_cell.angle_beta   90.00
_cell.angle_gamma   90.00
#
_symmetry.space_group_name_H-M   'P 1'
#
loop_
_entity.id
_entity.type
_entity.pdbx_description
1 polymer ?
#
loop_
_entity_poly.entity_id
_entity_poly.type
_entity_poly.pdbx_seq_one_letter_code
_entity_poly.pdbx_strand_id
1 'polypeptide(L)'
;MRGDSRLRTTEMSPAETLDLAEFHGDGISAELSEAVHHVAAQLPMEVHFHPVDLSIERRRTDAEGSYQDAEAAIRKLGVAIKYPTTTELESPNKVLRDRFDFTVIHRPVQTIPGVPTRYAGKVDIHIVRIAVGGTYEDAGRRIGTEAAVSVRVIERRPSFEASKFAFDLARKLKCDVVSASKYTIQRATDGLFEEVAEEVAATYPDVQHHAELFDALLAKLIMESEAYKVIVTPNEYGDFLSDAACGMIGSIGLGASASYSFDRDGRVKLAMFDPAGGTAPDIAGQGICNPAAALLAFGMLLEHQGYRALGGALNDAVRDAISAGNTTGDLGGSLNTMGFTQEVCLAMKARLTGSVNL
;
A
#
# COMPACT_ATOMS: atom_id res chain seq x y z
N MET A 1 24.17 36.77 22.96
CA MET A 1 22.92 36.08 23.36
C MET A 1 22.86 34.76 22.64
N ARG A 2 23.06 33.65 23.35
CA ARG A 2 23.07 32.30 22.78
C ARG A 2 21.65 31.78 22.78
N GLY A 3 21.07 31.59 21.57
CA GLY A 3 19.77 30.97 21.38
C GLY A 3 19.87 29.45 21.53
N ASP A 4 19.28 28.96 22.61
CA ASP A 4 19.19 27.54 22.98
C ASP A 4 18.20 26.84 22.04
N SER A 5 18.71 26.15 21.00
CA SER A 5 17.92 25.26 20.13
C SER A 5 17.80 23.89 20.79
N ARG A 6 17.01 23.80 21.85
CA ARG A 6 16.60 22.49 22.37
C ARG A 6 15.68 21.84 21.36
N LEU A 7 16.18 20.81 20.67
CA LEU A 7 15.37 19.78 20.04
C LEU A 7 14.36 19.28 21.10
N ARG A 8 13.10 19.61 20.94
CA ARG A 8 12.03 19.01 21.74
C ARG A 8 12.00 17.54 21.38
N THR A 9 12.63 16.72 22.20
CA THR A 9 12.25 15.31 22.34
C THR A 9 10.80 15.34 22.81
N THR A 10 9.88 15.02 21.91
CA THR A 10 8.46 14.89 22.25
C THR A 10 8.35 13.64 23.12
N GLU A 11 8.42 13.84 24.45
CA GLU A 11 7.94 12.83 25.39
C GLU A 11 6.47 12.62 25.05
N MET A 12 6.12 11.43 24.55
CA MET A 12 4.74 11.07 24.28
C MET A 12 3.98 11.04 25.59
N SER A 13 2.91 11.82 25.69
CA SER A 13 2.01 11.78 26.82
C SER A 13 1.37 10.38 26.91
N PRO A 14 1.22 9.79 28.14
CA PRO A 14 0.64 8.45 28.30
C PRO A 14 -0.85 8.32 27.94
N ALA A 15 -1.41 9.28 27.21
CA ALA A 15 -2.83 9.37 26.85
C ALA A 15 -3.09 9.51 25.34
N GLU A 16 -2.11 9.24 24.48
CA GLU A 16 -2.39 9.25 23.04
C GLU A 16 -3.10 7.98 22.61
N THR A 17 -4.29 8.13 22.01
CA THR A 17 -5.11 7.05 21.48
C THR A 17 -5.22 7.17 19.97
N LEU A 18 -5.20 6.05 19.27
CA LEU A 18 -5.46 5.96 17.84
C LEU A 18 -6.69 5.08 17.62
N ASP A 19 -7.75 5.68 17.10
CA ASP A 19 -8.94 4.96 16.64
C ASP A 19 -8.86 4.72 15.15
N LEU A 20 -9.08 3.47 14.70
CA LEU A 20 -9.09 3.11 13.27
C LEU A 20 -10.16 2.07 12.96
N ALA A 21 -10.71 2.13 11.74
CA ALA A 21 -11.58 1.07 11.25
C ALA A 21 -10.76 -0.16 10.87
N GLU A 22 -11.27 -1.35 11.19
CA GLU A 22 -10.62 -2.61 10.88
C GLU A 22 -11.54 -3.48 10.02
N PHE A 23 -11.17 -3.71 8.78
CA PHE A 23 -11.98 -4.44 7.82
C PHE A 23 -11.50 -5.89 7.72
N HIS A 24 -12.23 -6.78 8.38
CA HIS A 24 -12.00 -8.22 8.35
C HIS A 24 -12.49 -8.82 7.03
N GLY A 25 -11.67 -9.66 6.43
CA GLY A 25 -11.96 -10.36 5.19
C GLY A 25 -11.99 -11.88 5.34
N ASP A 26 -11.35 -12.57 4.41
CA ASP A 26 -11.42 -14.01 4.24
C ASP A 26 -10.04 -14.68 4.37
N GLY A 27 -10.04 -16.01 4.44
CA GLY A 27 -8.82 -16.80 4.46
C GLY A 27 -7.92 -16.46 5.65
N ILE A 28 -6.69 -16.03 5.39
CA ILE A 28 -5.69 -15.69 6.42
C ILE A 28 -5.97 -14.36 7.15
N SER A 29 -7.10 -13.69 6.87
CA SER A 29 -7.45 -12.39 7.44
C SER A 29 -7.38 -12.36 8.97
N ALA A 30 -7.91 -13.38 9.64
CA ALA A 30 -7.92 -13.47 11.10
C ALA A 30 -6.52 -13.54 11.70
N GLU A 31 -5.63 -14.31 11.08
CA GLU A 31 -4.23 -14.48 11.52
C GLU A 31 -3.43 -13.19 11.31
N LEU A 32 -3.68 -12.46 10.20
CA LEU A 32 -3.06 -11.16 9.95
C LEU A 32 -3.54 -10.09 10.95
N SER A 33 -4.83 -10.08 11.27
CA SER A 33 -5.40 -9.19 12.29
C SER A 33 -4.79 -9.47 13.67
N GLU A 34 -4.69 -10.74 14.06
CA GLU A 34 -4.05 -11.14 15.32
C GLU A 34 -2.60 -10.66 15.41
N ALA A 35 -1.83 -10.78 14.33
CA ALA A 35 -0.46 -10.29 14.26
C ALA A 35 -0.39 -8.76 14.43
N VAL A 36 -1.27 -8.00 13.77
CA VAL A 36 -1.34 -6.53 13.90
C VAL A 36 -1.73 -6.13 15.31
N HIS A 37 -2.73 -6.77 15.91
CA HIS A 37 -3.15 -6.52 17.30
C HIS A 37 -2.02 -6.82 18.29
N HIS A 38 -1.27 -7.90 18.07
CA HIS A 38 -0.14 -8.27 18.92
C HIS A 38 0.96 -7.19 18.90
N VAL A 39 1.29 -6.66 17.72
CA VAL A 39 2.24 -5.54 17.59
C VAL A 39 1.68 -4.25 18.20
N ALA A 40 0.41 -3.92 17.93
CA ALA A 40 -0.24 -2.73 18.48
C ALA A 40 -0.21 -2.70 20.02
N ALA A 41 -0.41 -3.86 20.67
CA ALA A 41 -0.33 -4.00 22.12
C ALA A 41 1.08 -3.75 22.72
N GLN A 42 2.12 -3.69 21.88
CA GLN A 42 3.50 -3.37 22.31
C GLN A 42 3.87 -1.89 22.10
N LEU A 43 2.99 -1.10 21.49
CA LEU A 43 3.22 0.33 21.29
C LEU A 43 3.03 1.12 22.61
N PRO A 44 3.74 2.25 22.79
CA PRO A 44 3.58 3.12 23.96
C PRO A 44 2.34 4.04 23.84
N MET A 45 1.26 3.55 23.25
CA MET A 45 -0.03 4.24 23.04
C MET A 45 -1.16 3.22 22.96
N GLU A 46 -2.39 3.66 23.14
CA GLU A 46 -3.56 2.80 22.97
C GLU A 46 -4.04 2.84 21.50
N VAL A 47 -4.29 1.66 20.92
CA VAL A 47 -4.86 1.53 19.58
C VAL A 47 -6.20 0.84 19.68
N HIS A 48 -7.25 1.54 19.25
CA HIS A 48 -8.62 1.04 19.27
C HIS A 48 -9.05 0.65 17.86
N PHE A 49 -9.21 -0.65 17.66
CA PHE A 49 -9.70 -1.22 16.40
C PHE A 49 -11.23 -1.28 16.42
N HIS A 50 -11.87 -0.72 15.40
CA HIS A 50 -13.32 -0.75 15.20
C HIS A 50 -13.64 -1.76 14.10
N PRO A 51 -14.01 -3.02 14.46
CA PRO A 51 -14.12 -4.10 13.49
C PRO A 51 -15.36 -3.95 12.61
N VAL A 52 -15.21 -4.25 11.33
CA VAL A 52 -16.27 -4.36 10.33
C VAL A 52 -16.06 -5.66 9.57
N ASP A 53 -17.11 -6.47 9.48
CA ASP A 53 -17.08 -7.76 8.81
C ASP A 53 -17.35 -7.60 7.30
N LEU A 54 -16.32 -7.84 6.49
CA LEU A 54 -16.35 -7.92 5.03
C LEU A 54 -16.11 -9.34 4.52
N SER A 55 -16.31 -10.36 5.37
CA SER A 55 -16.17 -11.76 4.96
C SER A 55 -17.15 -12.13 3.84
N ILE A 56 -16.83 -13.16 3.08
CA ILE A 56 -17.69 -13.66 2.02
C ILE A 56 -19.04 -14.12 2.54
N GLU A 57 -19.10 -14.69 3.76
CA GLU A 57 -20.34 -15.13 4.41
C GLU A 57 -21.25 -13.94 4.70
N ARG A 58 -20.71 -12.85 5.25
CA ARG A 58 -21.47 -11.61 5.52
C ARG A 58 -21.95 -10.99 4.21
N ARG A 59 -21.08 -10.88 3.19
CA ARG A 59 -21.43 -10.29 1.90
C ARG A 59 -22.44 -11.12 1.10
N ARG A 60 -22.42 -12.45 1.20
CA ARG A 60 -23.46 -13.31 0.60
C ARG A 60 -24.82 -13.09 1.22
N THR A 61 -24.86 -12.75 2.51
CA THR A 61 -26.12 -12.53 3.24
C THR A 61 -26.66 -11.11 3.04
N ASP A 62 -25.77 -10.12 3.13
CA ASP A 62 -26.10 -8.69 3.06
C ASP A 62 -24.87 -7.89 2.63
N ALA A 63 -24.57 -7.92 1.33
CA ALA A 63 -23.40 -7.23 0.77
C ALA A 63 -23.53 -5.71 0.97
N GLU A 64 -24.70 -5.14 0.67
CA GLU A 64 -24.89 -3.70 0.77
C GLU A 64 -24.71 -3.21 2.21
N GLY A 65 -25.29 -3.89 3.20
CA GLY A 65 -25.14 -3.56 4.63
C GLY A 65 -23.67 -3.64 5.06
N SER A 66 -22.92 -4.66 4.63
CA SER A 66 -21.49 -4.79 4.97
C SER A 66 -20.65 -3.62 4.43
N TYR A 67 -20.93 -3.15 3.22
CA TYR A 67 -20.26 -1.99 2.63
C TYR A 67 -20.69 -0.67 3.26
N GLN A 68 -21.95 -0.53 3.66
CA GLN A 68 -22.44 0.65 4.41
C GLN A 68 -21.78 0.74 5.79
N ASP A 69 -21.62 -0.38 6.50
CA ASP A 69 -20.91 -0.44 7.78
C ASP A 69 -19.46 0.01 7.62
N ALA A 70 -18.79 -0.47 6.57
CA ALA A 70 -17.40 -0.06 6.26
C ALA A 70 -17.30 1.44 5.92
N GLU A 71 -18.24 1.95 5.12
CA GLU A 71 -18.31 3.36 4.78
C GLU A 71 -18.53 4.24 6.00
N ALA A 72 -19.48 3.88 6.86
CA ALA A 72 -19.76 4.60 8.10
C ALA A 72 -18.53 4.64 9.02
N ALA A 73 -17.84 3.51 9.18
CA ALA A 73 -16.65 3.41 10.02
C ALA A 73 -15.51 4.28 9.51
N ILE A 74 -15.13 4.16 8.23
CA ILE A 74 -13.99 4.93 7.69
C ILE A 74 -14.30 6.42 7.61
N ARG A 75 -15.55 6.82 7.30
CA ARG A 75 -15.92 8.24 7.28
C ARG A 75 -15.89 8.88 8.66
N LYS A 76 -16.17 8.10 9.72
CA LYS A 76 -16.10 8.55 11.11
C LYS A 76 -14.65 8.69 11.58
N LEU A 77 -13.79 7.75 11.23
CA LEU A 77 -12.44 7.61 11.80
C LEU A 77 -11.34 8.18 10.90
N GLY A 78 -11.60 8.36 9.60
CA GLY A 78 -10.65 8.89 8.61
C GLY A 78 -9.64 7.86 8.10
N VAL A 79 -9.44 6.77 8.83
CA VAL A 79 -8.40 5.77 8.53
C VAL A 79 -8.90 4.35 8.77
N ALA A 80 -8.44 3.41 7.94
CA ALA A 80 -8.73 1.99 8.09
C ALA A 80 -7.50 1.12 7.82
N ILE A 81 -7.44 -0.05 8.47
CA ILE A 81 -6.66 -1.20 8.03
C ILE A 81 -7.61 -2.25 7.47
N LYS A 82 -7.23 -2.91 6.38
CA LYS A 82 -8.05 -3.92 5.72
C LYS A 82 -7.25 -5.19 5.47
N TYR A 83 -7.88 -6.34 5.64
CA TYR A 83 -7.28 -7.63 5.31
C TYR A 83 -7.87 -8.22 4.02
N PRO A 84 -7.26 -9.28 3.45
CA PRO A 84 -7.67 -9.83 2.17
C PRO A 84 -9.14 -10.29 2.15
N THR A 85 -9.80 -10.03 1.01
CA THR A 85 -11.21 -10.41 0.77
C THR A 85 -11.34 -11.22 -0.50
N THR A 86 -12.20 -12.24 -0.50
CA THR A 86 -12.47 -13.08 -1.66
C THR A 86 -13.34 -12.34 -2.68
N THR A 87 -12.99 -12.41 -3.95
CA THR A 87 -13.80 -11.92 -5.07
C THR A 87 -14.60 -13.09 -5.65
N GLU A 88 -15.93 -12.99 -5.65
CA GLU A 88 -16.84 -13.94 -6.35
C GLU A 88 -17.49 -13.28 -7.57
N LEU A 89 -18.50 -12.45 -7.36
CA LEU A 89 -19.21 -11.75 -8.43
C LEU A 89 -18.73 -10.33 -8.63
N GLU A 90 -18.48 -9.62 -7.51
CA GLU A 90 -18.01 -8.25 -7.48
C GLU A 90 -16.74 -8.17 -6.65
N SER A 91 -15.78 -7.35 -7.08
CA SER A 91 -14.55 -7.13 -6.33
C SER A 91 -14.81 -6.21 -5.14
N PRO A 92 -14.67 -6.69 -3.89
CA PRO A 92 -14.83 -5.84 -2.72
C PRO A 92 -13.89 -4.63 -2.74
N ASN A 93 -12.69 -4.81 -3.25
CA ASN A 93 -11.72 -3.73 -3.40
C ASN A 93 -12.21 -2.63 -4.35
N LYS A 94 -12.88 -3.00 -5.46
CA LYS A 94 -13.47 -2.02 -6.38
C LYS A 94 -14.60 -1.26 -5.69
N VAL A 95 -15.52 -1.97 -5.04
CA VAL A 95 -16.64 -1.34 -4.31
C VAL A 95 -16.16 -0.35 -3.27
N LEU A 96 -15.16 -0.72 -2.47
CA LEU A 96 -14.62 0.16 -1.43
C LEU A 96 -13.92 1.39 -2.06
N ARG A 97 -13.17 1.23 -3.16
CA ARG A 97 -12.52 2.35 -3.86
C ARG A 97 -13.57 3.34 -4.36
N ASP A 98 -14.63 2.85 -4.99
CA ASP A 98 -15.70 3.69 -5.53
C ASP A 98 -16.46 4.42 -4.39
N ARG A 99 -16.82 3.72 -3.31
CA ARG A 99 -17.55 4.31 -2.16
C ARG A 99 -16.75 5.33 -1.37
N PHE A 100 -15.44 5.09 -1.24
CA PHE A 100 -14.57 5.96 -0.45
C PHE A 100 -13.92 7.06 -1.30
N ASP A 101 -14.21 7.10 -2.60
CA ASP A 101 -13.62 8.00 -3.59
C ASP A 101 -12.09 7.91 -3.58
N PHE A 102 -11.55 6.70 -3.46
CA PHE A 102 -10.10 6.48 -3.55
C PHE A 102 -9.64 6.63 -4.98
N THR A 103 -8.72 7.55 -5.20
CA THR A 103 -8.16 7.85 -6.51
C THR A 103 -6.70 7.45 -6.65
N VAL A 104 -6.01 7.24 -5.54
CA VAL A 104 -4.58 6.90 -5.51
C VAL A 104 -4.35 5.65 -4.68
N ILE A 105 -3.56 4.73 -5.23
CA ILE A 105 -2.96 3.62 -4.48
C ILE A 105 -1.45 3.78 -4.50
N HIS A 106 -0.82 3.77 -3.34
CA HIS A 106 0.62 3.81 -3.17
C HIS A 106 1.13 2.46 -2.69
N ARG A 107 2.06 1.86 -3.45
CA ARG A 107 2.70 0.57 -3.15
C ARG A 107 4.22 0.76 -3.12
N PRO A 108 4.85 0.90 -1.96
CA PRO A 108 6.31 0.85 -1.84
C PRO A 108 6.78 -0.60 -1.95
N VAL A 109 7.80 -0.84 -2.77
CA VAL A 109 8.40 -2.15 -2.99
C VAL A 109 9.90 -2.02 -2.85
N GLN A 110 10.48 -2.73 -1.87
CA GLN A 110 11.89 -2.66 -1.57
C GLN A 110 12.47 -4.04 -1.30
N THR A 111 13.67 -4.32 -1.85
CA THR A 111 14.42 -5.53 -1.48
C THR A 111 14.81 -5.51 -0.01
N ILE A 112 14.66 -6.65 0.65
CA ILE A 112 15.05 -6.85 2.03
C ILE A 112 16.26 -7.78 2.06
N PRO A 113 17.37 -7.42 2.75
CA PRO A 113 18.49 -8.31 2.92
C PRO A 113 18.04 -9.65 3.52
N GLY A 114 18.63 -10.75 3.04
CA GLY A 114 18.23 -12.10 3.48
C GLY A 114 17.17 -12.77 2.60
N VAL A 115 16.35 -12.01 1.87
CA VAL A 115 15.41 -12.58 0.89
C VAL A 115 16.16 -12.96 -0.39
N PRO A 116 16.13 -14.23 -0.83
CA PRO A 116 16.82 -14.67 -2.04
C PRO A 116 16.23 -14.02 -3.30
N THR A 117 16.97 -13.12 -3.93
CA THR A 117 16.62 -12.52 -5.21
C THR A 117 17.85 -12.08 -5.98
N ARG A 118 17.80 -12.09 -7.33
CA ARG A 118 18.83 -11.50 -8.18
C ARG A 118 18.88 -9.96 -8.11
N TYR A 119 17.88 -9.34 -7.52
CA TYR A 119 17.73 -7.90 -7.39
C TYR A 119 18.11 -7.37 -6.00
N ALA A 120 18.80 -8.17 -5.18
CA ALA A 120 19.20 -7.77 -3.83
C ALA A 120 19.88 -6.39 -3.81
N GLY A 121 19.34 -5.46 -3.04
CA GLY A 121 19.81 -4.08 -2.91
C GLY A 121 19.55 -3.18 -4.12
N LYS A 122 18.81 -3.64 -5.14
CA LYS A 122 18.60 -2.89 -6.40
C LYS A 122 17.19 -2.36 -6.59
N VAL A 123 16.20 -2.90 -5.89
CA VAL A 123 14.80 -2.44 -5.97
C VAL A 123 14.46 -1.67 -4.72
N ASP A 124 14.06 -0.42 -4.91
CA ASP A 124 13.51 0.46 -3.90
C ASP A 124 12.60 1.48 -4.61
N ILE A 125 11.38 1.04 -4.96
CA ILE A 125 10.48 1.71 -5.90
C ILE A 125 9.17 2.01 -5.19
N HIS A 126 8.63 3.20 -5.42
CA HIS A 126 7.29 3.59 -5.02
C HIS A 126 6.38 3.65 -6.25
N ILE A 127 5.40 2.77 -6.32
CA ILE A 127 4.44 2.73 -7.41
C ILE A 127 3.19 3.50 -6.95
N VAL A 128 2.88 4.57 -7.67
CA VAL A 128 1.69 5.39 -7.49
C VAL A 128 0.73 5.04 -8.62
N ARG A 129 -0.29 4.28 -8.27
CA ARG A 129 -1.29 3.74 -9.18
C ARG A 129 -2.57 4.58 -9.08
N ILE A 130 -3.17 4.95 -10.22
CA ILE A 130 -4.54 5.46 -10.23
C ILE A 130 -5.47 4.34 -9.78
N ALA A 131 -6.30 4.59 -8.76
CA ALA A 131 -7.10 3.54 -8.12
C ALA A 131 -8.37 3.17 -8.89
N VAL A 132 -8.83 4.02 -9.79
CA VAL A 132 -10.10 3.92 -10.52
C VAL A 132 -9.87 4.03 -12.03
N GLY A 133 -10.89 3.75 -12.83
CA GLY A 133 -10.81 3.84 -14.28
C GLY A 133 -9.92 2.76 -14.91
N GLY A 134 -9.31 3.10 -16.05
CA GLY A 134 -8.56 2.17 -16.87
C GLY A 134 -9.47 1.15 -17.55
N THR A 135 -8.96 -0.04 -17.81
CA THR A 135 -9.73 -1.17 -18.35
C THR A 135 -10.56 -1.88 -17.28
N TYR A 136 -10.35 -1.57 -15.99
CA TYR A 136 -11.13 -2.16 -14.89
C TYR A 136 -12.46 -1.45 -14.64
N GLU A 137 -12.73 -0.35 -15.36
CA GLU A 137 -13.99 0.39 -15.24
C GLU A 137 -15.16 -0.37 -15.84
N ASP A 138 -14.94 -1.05 -16.96
CA ASP A 138 -15.97 -1.76 -17.70
C ASP A 138 -15.61 -3.24 -17.85
N ALA A 139 -16.44 -4.11 -17.28
CA ALA A 139 -16.30 -5.57 -17.43
C ALA A 139 -16.50 -6.04 -18.88
N GLY A 140 -17.04 -5.20 -19.74
CA GLY A 140 -17.27 -5.48 -21.14
C GLY A 140 -18.51 -6.32 -21.42
N ARG A 141 -18.74 -6.54 -22.73
CA ARG A 141 -19.83 -7.41 -23.22
C ARG A 141 -19.41 -8.16 -24.47
N ARG A 142 -19.98 -9.31 -24.65
CA ARG A 142 -19.83 -10.07 -25.92
C ARG A 142 -20.68 -9.49 -27.05
N ILE A 143 -20.14 -9.57 -28.27
CA ILE A 143 -20.82 -9.26 -29.51
C ILE A 143 -20.88 -10.57 -30.30
N GLY A 144 -21.99 -11.29 -30.18
CA GLY A 144 -22.10 -12.64 -30.71
C GLY A 144 -21.12 -13.61 -30.06
N THR A 145 -20.59 -14.55 -30.85
CA THR A 145 -19.63 -15.56 -30.41
C THR A 145 -18.18 -15.18 -30.70
N GLU A 146 -17.95 -14.23 -31.62
CA GLU A 146 -16.63 -13.98 -32.21
C GLU A 146 -15.93 -12.74 -31.65
N ALA A 147 -16.66 -11.85 -30.92
CA ALA A 147 -16.08 -10.60 -30.42
C ALA A 147 -16.56 -10.26 -29.02
N ALA A 148 -15.76 -9.45 -28.35
CA ALA A 148 -16.13 -8.78 -27.10
C ALA A 148 -15.59 -7.35 -27.12
N VAL A 149 -16.26 -6.44 -26.39
CA VAL A 149 -15.85 -5.04 -26.23
C VAL A 149 -15.86 -4.66 -24.76
N SER A 150 -14.94 -3.81 -24.36
CA SER A 150 -14.97 -3.07 -23.10
C SER A 150 -14.48 -1.65 -23.33
N VAL A 151 -14.85 -0.74 -22.45
CA VAL A 151 -14.46 0.67 -22.51
C VAL A 151 -13.31 0.90 -21.54
N ARG A 152 -12.27 1.61 -22.00
CA ARG A 152 -11.19 2.13 -21.16
C ARG A 152 -11.47 3.59 -20.83
N VAL A 153 -11.41 3.95 -19.54
CA VAL A 153 -11.71 5.29 -19.07
C VAL A 153 -10.50 5.88 -18.33
N ILE A 154 -10.06 7.06 -18.74
CA ILE A 154 -9.07 7.86 -18.02
C ILE A 154 -9.69 9.21 -17.73
N GLU A 155 -9.61 9.65 -16.47
CA GLU A 155 -10.20 10.90 -15.99
C GLU A 155 -9.11 11.85 -15.51
N ARG A 156 -9.32 13.16 -15.70
CA ARG A 156 -8.36 14.20 -15.32
C ARG A 156 -8.14 14.25 -13.80
N ARG A 157 -9.21 14.17 -12.97
CA ARG A 157 -9.10 14.31 -11.51
C ARG A 157 -8.25 13.20 -10.90
N PRO A 158 -8.53 11.89 -11.10
CA PRO A 158 -7.68 10.83 -10.57
C PRO A 158 -6.24 10.88 -11.10
N SER A 159 -6.06 11.26 -12.38
CA SER A 159 -4.73 11.45 -12.97
C SER A 159 -3.96 12.58 -12.30
N PHE A 160 -4.62 13.71 -12.02
CA PHE A 160 -4.03 14.84 -11.33
C PHE A 160 -3.66 14.50 -9.88
N GLU A 161 -4.56 13.87 -9.13
CA GLU A 161 -4.33 13.51 -7.72
C GLU A 161 -3.20 12.48 -7.58
N ALA A 162 -3.13 11.48 -8.49
CA ALA A 162 -2.05 10.51 -8.50
C ALA A 162 -0.70 11.14 -8.89
N SER A 163 -0.69 11.97 -9.93
CA SER A 163 0.53 12.69 -10.33
C SER A 163 1.00 13.61 -9.19
N LYS A 164 0.12 14.42 -8.63
CA LYS A 164 0.45 15.30 -7.50
C LYS A 164 1.03 14.52 -6.32
N PHE A 165 0.41 13.39 -5.96
CA PHE A 165 0.91 12.51 -4.90
C PHE A 165 2.33 12.00 -5.21
N ALA A 166 2.58 11.56 -6.46
CA ALA A 166 3.89 11.09 -6.90
C ALA A 166 4.95 12.18 -6.82
N PHE A 167 4.64 13.40 -7.26
CA PHE A 167 5.57 14.54 -7.18
C PHE A 167 5.82 15.00 -5.75
N ASP A 168 4.81 15.04 -4.89
CA ASP A 168 4.99 15.33 -3.46
C ASP A 168 5.88 14.27 -2.78
N LEU A 169 5.71 13.00 -3.13
CA LEU A 169 6.53 11.91 -2.64
C LEU A 169 7.97 12.01 -3.15
N ALA A 170 8.17 12.22 -4.45
CA ALA A 170 9.48 12.36 -5.07
C ALA A 170 10.27 13.55 -4.48
N ARG A 171 9.60 14.69 -4.24
CA ARG A 171 10.21 15.85 -3.57
C ARG A 171 10.71 15.50 -2.16
N LYS A 172 9.95 14.70 -1.39
CA LYS A 172 10.38 14.22 -0.06
C LYS A 172 11.57 13.27 -0.15
N LEU A 173 11.57 12.39 -1.16
CA LEU A 173 12.62 11.40 -1.40
C LEU A 173 13.82 11.97 -2.15
N LYS A 174 13.73 13.21 -2.68
CA LYS A 174 14.74 13.89 -3.49
C LYS A 174 15.13 13.08 -4.74
N CYS A 175 14.14 12.63 -5.48
CA CYS A 175 14.30 11.83 -6.68
C CYS A 175 13.37 12.31 -7.80
N ASP A 176 13.51 11.70 -8.98
CA ASP A 176 12.70 12.00 -10.16
C ASP A 176 11.36 11.25 -10.12
N VAL A 177 10.41 11.69 -10.96
CA VAL A 177 9.15 10.99 -11.23
C VAL A 177 9.17 10.45 -12.64
N VAL A 178 8.81 9.17 -12.79
CA VAL A 178 8.51 8.57 -14.08
C VAL A 178 6.99 8.40 -14.21
N SER A 179 6.38 9.01 -15.23
CA SER A 179 5.04 8.64 -15.66
C SER A 179 5.12 7.53 -16.71
N ALA A 180 4.26 6.52 -16.61
CA ALA A 180 4.35 5.37 -17.50
C ALA A 180 2.97 4.94 -18.01
N SER A 181 2.82 4.95 -19.35
CA SER A 181 1.59 4.56 -20.02
C SER A 181 1.85 4.12 -21.46
N LYS A 182 0.80 3.79 -22.22
CA LYS A 182 0.92 3.43 -23.63
C LYS A 182 0.42 4.57 -24.55
N TYR A 183 0.74 5.80 -24.23
CA TYR A 183 0.26 7.01 -24.86
C TYR A 183 0.49 7.09 -26.40
N THR A 184 1.47 6.40 -26.93
CA THR A 184 1.72 6.37 -28.39
C THR A 184 0.68 5.57 -29.15
N ILE A 185 0.01 4.63 -28.51
CA ILE A 185 -1.07 3.79 -29.06
C ILE A 185 -2.43 4.24 -28.52
N GLN A 186 -2.56 4.35 -27.20
CA GLN A 186 -3.78 4.79 -26.51
C GLN A 186 -3.81 6.34 -26.40
N ARG A 187 -3.80 7.00 -27.58
CA ARG A 187 -3.56 8.44 -27.66
C ARG A 187 -4.59 9.31 -26.93
N ALA A 188 -5.85 8.90 -26.90
CA ALA A 188 -6.90 9.66 -26.25
C ALA A 188 -6.93 9.42 -24.73
N THR A 189 -6.77 8.17 -24.30
CA THR A 189 -6.84 7.78 -22.89
C THR A 189 -5.50 8.01 -22.17
N ASP A 190 -4.47 7.27 -22.53
CA ASP A 190 -3.16 7.40 -21.92
C ASP A 190 -2.50 8.75 -22.23
N GLY A 191 -2.81 9.33 -23.42
CA GLY A 191 -2.38 10.68 -23.76
C GLY A 191 -2.94 11.73 -22.82
N LEU A 192 -4.20 11.61 -22.36
CA LEU A 192 -4.77 12.48 -21.34
C LEU A 192 -4.05 12.34 -19.99
N PHE A 193 -3.70 11.11 -19.59
CA PHE A 193 -2.93 10.88 -18.36
C PHE A 193 -1.57 11.57 -18.43
N GLU A 194 -0.81 11.40 -19.54
CA GLU A 194 0.51 12.03 -19.69
C GLU A 194 0.41 13.57 -19.75
N GLU A 195 -0.60 14.11 -20.44
CA GLU A 195 -0.87 15.56 -20.46
C GLU A 195 -1.04 16.11 -19.04
N VAL A 196 -1.83 15.41 -18.21
CA VAL A 196 -2.06 15.82 -16.81
C VAL A 196 -0.79 15.66 -15.97
N ALA A 197 -0.02 14.59 -16.17
CA ALA A 197 1.25 14.40 -15.47
C ALA A 197 2.27 15.50 -15.79
N GLU A 198 2.31 15.97 -17.06
CA GLU A 198 3.14 17.08 -17.50
C GLU A 198 2.67 18.43 -16.94
N GLU A 199 1.34 18.67 -16.89
CA GLU A 199 0.76 19.84 -16.24
C GLU A 199 1.16 19.92 -14.74
N VAL A 200 1.11 18.78 -14.03
CA VAL A 200 1.56 18.72 -12.63
C VAL A 200 3.06 18.95 -12.53
N ALA A 201 3.86 18.30 -13.38
CA ALA A 201 5.33 18.45 -13.40
C ALA A 201 5.74 19.92 -13.52
N ALA A 202 5.05 20.72 -14.34
CA ALA A 202 5.31 22.15 -14.51
C ALA A 202 5.18 22.96 -13.20
N THR A 203 4.48 22.43 -12.18
CA THR A 203 4.35 23.07 -10.85
C THR A 203 5.43 22.62 -9.85
N TYR A 204 6.32 21.68 -10.26
CA TYR A 204 7.40 21.12 -9.45
C TYR A 204 8.77 21.32 -10.12
N PRO A 205 9.28 22.56 -10.25
CA PRO A 205 10.54 22.84 -10.97
C PRO A 205 11.78 22.20 -10.32
N ASP A 206 11.66 21.72 -9.10
CA ASP A 206 12.69 21.05 -8.31
C ASP A 206 12.67 19.51 -8.44
N VAL A 207 11.70 18.93 -9.16
CA VAL A 207 11.57 17.49 -9.40
C VAL A 207 11.60 17.21 -10.91
N GLN A 208 12.51 16.38 -11.36
CA GLN A 208 12.57 16.00 -12.78
C GLN A 208 11.47 15.02 -13.14
N HIS A 209 10.94 15.13 -14.36
CA HIS A 209 9.89 14.26 -14.88
C HIS A 209 10.31 13.61 -16.19
N HIS A 210 10.02 12.32 -16.33
CA HIS A 210 10.25 11.55 -17.53
C HIS A 210 9.01 10.72 -17.88
N ALA A 211 8.48 10.89 -19.09
CA ALA A 211 7.41 10.01 -19.58
C ALA A 211 8.01 8.79 -20.27
N GLU A 212 7.60 7.59 -19.91
CA GLU A 212 8.06 6.34 -20.51
C GLU A 212 6.92 5.49 -21.06
N LEU A 213 7.19 4.74 -22.11
CA LEU A 213 6.26 3.71 -22.59
C LEU A 213 6.25 2.55 -21.59
N PHE A 214 5.08 2.13 -21.16
CA PHE A 214 4.93 1.13 -20.08
C PHE A 214 5.63 -0.20 -20.40
N ASP A 215 5.57 -0.69 -21.63
CA ASP A 215 6.26 -1.90 -22.06
C ASP A 215 7.80 -1.74 -22.04
N ALA A 216 8.31 -0.57 -22.40
CA ALA A 216 9.74 -0.27 -22.30
C ALA A 216 10.19 -0.16 -20.83
N LEU A 217 9.37 0.47 -19.97
CA LEU A 217 9.60 0.54 -18.53
C LEU A 217 9.75 -0.85 -17.91
N LEU A 218 8.88 -1.82 -18.26
CA LEU A 218 8.99 -3.18 -17.74
C LEU A 218 10.32 -3.83 -18.10
N ALA A 219 10.81 -3.66 -19.34
CA ALA A 219 12.11 -4.18 -19.76
C ALA A 219 13.25 -3.50 -19.01
N LYS A 220 13.22 -2.18 -18.86
CA LYS A 220 14.23 -1.39 -18.15
C LYS A 220 14.29 -1.74 -16.66
N LEU A 221 13.14 -1.94 -15.99
CA LEU A 221 13.10 -2.36 -14.60
C LEU A 221 13.79 -3.71 -14.36
N ILE A 222 13.69 -4.64 -15.32
CA ILE A 222 14.40 -5.92 -15.25
C ILE A 222 15.90 -5.73 -15.39
N MET A 223 16.35 -4.75 -16.19
CA MET A 223 17.76 -4.53 -16.51
C MET A 223 18.45 -3.55 -15.55
N GLU A 224 17.74 -2.50 -15.13
CA GLU A 224 18.28 -1.33 -14.45
C GLU A 224 17.32 -0.83 -13.36
N SER A 225 16.84 -1.73 -12.49
CA SER A 225 15.83 -1.41 -11.47
C SER A 225 16.21 -0.26 -10.53
N GLU A 226 17.52 -0.08 -10.28
CA GLU A 226 18.05 1.00 -9.44
C GLU A 226 17.88 2.41 -10.03
N ALA A 227 17.57 2.53 -11.32
CA ALA A 227 17.31 3.81 -11.97
C ALA A 227 15.93 4.42 -11.62
N TYR A 228 15.05 3.64 -11.02
CA TYR A 228 13.66 4.02 -10.76
C TYR A 228 13.37 4.15 -9.27
N LYS A 229 12.73 5.26 -8.88
CA LYS A 229 12.34 5.48 -7.48
C LYS A 229 10.84 5.75 -7.31
N VAL A 230 10.25 6.67 -8.08
CA VAL A 230 8.83 6.97 -8.04
C VAL A 230 8.25 6.83 -9.44
N ILE A 231 7.25 5.96 -9.59
CA ILE A 231 6.57 5.69 -10.85
C ILE A 231 5.08 5.96 -10.65
N VAL A 232 4.48 6.81 -11.51
CA VAL A 232 3.03 7.04 -11.56
C VAL A 232 2.45 6.45 -12.85
N THR A 233 1.30 5.77 -12.74
CA THR A 233 0.76 5.02 -13.89
C THR A 233 -0.76 4.77 -13.74
N PRO A 234 -1.50 4.60 -14.87
CA PRO A 234 -2.89 4.19 -14.86
C PRO A 234 -3.18 2.89 -14.11
N ASN A 235 -4.44 2.66 -13.80
CA ASN A 235 -4.94 1.64 -12.90
C ASN A 235 -4.36 0.24 -13.16
N GLU A 236 -4.67 -0.38 -14.29
CA GLU A 236 -4.23 -1.75 -14.57
C GLU A 236 -2.70 -1.88 -14.72
N TYR A 237 -2.04 -0.86 -15.26
CA TYR A 237 -0.58 -0.88 -15.39
C TYR A 237 0.09 -0.86 -14.01
N GLY A 238 -0.44 -0.06 -13.08
CA GLY A 238 0.06 -0.04 -11.71
C GLY A 238 -0.18 -1.34 -10.96
N ASP A 239 -1.25 -2.06 -11.28
CA ASP A 239 -1.51 -3.39 -10.75
C ASP A 239 -0.44 -4.39 -11.21
N PHE A 240 -0.27 -4.51 -12.53
CA PHE A 240 0.73 -5.41 -13.10
C PHE A 240 2.15 -5.07 -12.65
N LEU A 241 2.47 -3.78 -12.61
CA LEU A 241 3.79 -3.32 -12.22
C LEU A 241 4.11 -3.64 -10.76
N SER A 242 3.16 -3.44 -9.85
CA SER A 242 3.39 -3.70 -8.42
C SER A 242 3.55 -5.18 -8.12
N ASP A 243 2.79 -6.05 -8.80
CA ASP A 243 2.93 -7.49 -8.64
C ASP A 243 4.25 -8.00 -9.24
N ALA A 244 4.65 -7.47 -10.42
CA ALA A 244 5.94 -7.76 -11.01
C ALA A 244 7.10 -7.31 -10.10
N ALA A 245 7.01 -6.11 -9.50
CA ALA A 245 8.01 -5.60 -8.57
C ALA A 245 8.08 -6.44 -7.29
N CYS A 246 6.95 -6.89 -6.73
CA CYS A 246 6.93 -7.83 -5.62
C CYS A 246 7.60 -9.17 -5.98
N GLY A 247 7.39 -9.68 -7.20
CA GLY A 247 8.11 -10.83 -7.73
C GLY A 247 9.63 -10.60 -7.81
N MET A 248 10.05 -9.40 -8.20
CA MET A 248 11.48 -9.03 -8.23
C MET A 248 12.12 -9.04 -6.84
N ILE A 249 11.42 -8.63 -5.80
CA ILE A 249 11.96 -8.65 -4.43
C ILE A 249 11.84 -10.02 -3.73
N GLY A 250 11.22 -11.01 -4.38
CA GLY A 250 11.24 -12.41 -3.95
C GLY A 250 9.96 -12.91 -3.27
N SER A 251 9.00 -12.05 -2.92
CA SER A 251 7.71 -12.50 -2.35
C SER A 251 6.62 -11.44 -2.49
N ILE A 252 5.43 -11.86 -2.92
CA ILE A 252 4.21 -11.05 -2.89
C ILE A 252 3.78 -10.77 -1.42
N GLY A 253 4.10 -11.67 -0.49
CA GLY A 253 3.84 -11.51 0.94
C GLY A 253 4.58 -10.35 1.63
N LEU A 254 5.42 -9.60 0.89
CA LEU A 254 6.13 -8.40 1.37
C LEU A 254 5.49 -7.09 0.86
N GLY A 255 4.47 -7.17 0.03
CA GLY A 255 3.81 -5.99 -0.55
C GLY A 255 2.82 -5.35 0.42
N ALA A 256 3.07 -4.12 0.84
CA ALA A 256 2.11 -3.27 1.54
C ALA A 256 1.50 -2.24 0.57
N SER A 257 0.29 -1.78 0.87
CA SER A 257 -0.48 -0.88 0.03
C SER A 257 -1.20 0.16 0.88
N ALA A 258 -1.35 1.36 0.35
CA ALA A 258 -2.16 2.42 0.91
C ALA A 258 -3.03 3.06 -0.17
N SER A 259 -4.33 3.19 0.11
CA SER A 259 -5.31 3.84 -0.78
C SER A 259 -5.73 5.18 -0.17
N TYR A 260 -5.84 6.21 -1.00
CA TYR A 260 -6.12 7.58 -0.55
C TYR A 260 -7.25 8.22 -1.34
N SER A 261 -8.10 8.98 -0.64
CA SER A 261 -8.98 9.98 -1.23
C SER A 261 -8.59 11.38 -0.75
N PHE A 262 -8.97 12.39 -1.51
CA PHE A 262 -8.56 13.77 -1.25
C PHE A 262 -9.77 14.70 -1.12
N ASP A 263 -9.61 15.76 -0.35
CA ASP A 263 -10.54 16.87 -0.30
C ASP A 263 -10.26 17.86 -1.45
N ARG A 264 -11.08 18.93 -1.52
CA ARG A 264 -10.94 19.98 -2.55
C ARG A 264 -9.63 20.76 -2.47
N ASP A 265 -8.97 20.75 -1.31
CA ASP A 265 -7.69 21.42 -1.09
C ASP A 265 -6.49 20.47 -1.38
N GLY A 266 -6.78 19.23 -1.82
CA GLY A 266 -5.78 18.19 -2.12
C GLY A 266 -5.13 17.57 -0.90
N ARG A 267 -5.77 17.68 0.29
CA ARG A 267 -5.35 16.97 1.50
C ARG A 267 -6.00 15.60 1.55
N VAL A 268 -5.29 14.62 2.12
CA VAL A 268 -5.87 13.29 2.32
C VAL A 268 -7.09 13.39 3.23
N LYS A 269 -8.23 12.90 2.74
CA LYS A 269 -9.51 12.87 3.44
C LYS A 269 -9.76 11.53 4.11
N LEU A 270 -9.54 10.44 3.38
CA LEU A 270 -9.63 9.06 3.87
C LEU A 270 -8.39 8.30 3.43
N ALA A 271 -7.93 7.38 4.27
CA ALA A 271 -6.85 6.46 3.95
C ALA A 271 -7.17 5.04 4.39
N MET A 272 -6.82 4.05 3.57
CA MET A 272 -6.95 2.63 3.88
C MET A 272 -5.65 1.92 3.57
N PHE A 273 -5.18 1.11 4.51
CA PHE A 273 -3.92 0.37 4.43
C PHE A 273 -4.20 -1.12 4.40
N ASP A 274 -3.55 -1.85 3.50
CA ASP A 274 -3.78 -3.29 3.33
C ASP A 274 -2.54 -4.03 2.83
N PRO A 275 -2.39 -5.33 3.15
CA PRO A 275 -1.43 -6.18 2.46
C PRO A 275 -1.86 -6.37 1.01
N ALA A 276 -0.91 -6.39 0.08
CA ALA A 276 -1.17 -6.61 -1.35
C ALA A 276 -1.51 -8.08 -1.67
N GLY A 277 -1.20 -9.00 -0.76
CA GLY A 277 -1.45 -10.44 -0.93
C GLY A 277 -2.93 -10.82 -0.91
N GLY A 278 -3.24 -12.02 -1.42
CA GLY A 278 -4.59 -12.58 -1.44
C GLY A 278 -4.98 -13.31 -0.14
N THR A 279 -6.14 -13.97 -0.18
CA THR A 279 -6.75 -14.67 0.96
C THR A 279 -6.08 -15.98 1.36
N ALA A 280 -5.28 -16.58 0.48
CA ALA A 280 -4.57 -17.85 0.70
C ALA A 280 -5.41 -18.90 1.46
N PRO A 281 -6.57 -19.33 0.93
CA PRO A 281 -7.53 -20.18 1.64
C PRO A 281 -6.97 -21.57 1.97
N ASP A 282 -5.96 -22.02 1.25
CA ASP A 282 -5.27 -23.30 1.43
C ASP A 282 -4.46 -23.38 2.72
N ILE A 283 -4.01 -22.24 3.27
CA ILE A 283 -3.23 -22.17 4.52
C ILE A 283 -3.97 -21.46 5.65
N ALA A 284 -5.20 -21.01 5.42
CA ALA A 284 -6.01 -20.31 6.42
C ALA A 284 -6.23 -21.17 7.67
N GLY A 285 -6.06 -20.57 8.86
CA GLY A 285 -6.21 -21.23 10.16
C GLY A 285 -5.05 -22.14 10.56
N GLN A 286 -3.99 -22.24 9.76
CA GLN A 286 -2.83 -23.08 10.08
C GLN A 286 -1.73 -22.34 10.85
N GLY A 287 -1.84 -21.04 11.01
CA GLY A 287 -0.86 -20.22 11.72
C GLY A 287 0.50 -20.10 11.02
N ILE A 288 0.57 -20.32 9.71
CA ILE A 288 1.82 -20.35 8.94
C ILE A 288 1.95 -19.22 7.91
N CYS A 289 0.94 -18.37 7.77
CA CYS A 289 0.98 -17.25 6.84
C CYS A 289 2.03 -16.23 7.25
N ASN A 290 2.60 -15.53 6.26
CA ASN A 290 3.55 -14.45 6.48
C ASN A 290 2.79 -13.15 6.79
N PRO A 291 2.89 -12.56 8.00
CA PRO A 291 2.20 -11.33 8.35
C PRO A 291 2.96 -10.06 7.93
N ALA A 292 4.13 -10.16 7.32
CA ALA A 292 5.02 -9.02 7.05
C ALA A 292 4.30 -7.90 6.28
N ALA A 293 3.53 -8.21 5.23
CA ALA A 293 2.80 -7.20 4.47
C ALA A 293 1.76 -6.44 5.31
N ALA A 294 1.03 -7.14 6.19
CA ALA A 294 0.05 -6.52 7.09
C ALA A 294 0.74 -5.63 8.15
N LEU A 295 1.87 -6.08 8.69
CA LEU A 295 2.68 -5.29 9.64
C LEU A 295 3.29 -4.05 8.97
N LEU A 296 3.80 -4.18 7.73
CA LEU A 296 4.29 -3.04 6.95
C LEU A 296 3.16 -2.05 6.62
N ALA A 297 1.97 -2.54 6.27
CA ALA A 297 0.79 -1.70 6.06
C ALA A 297 0.37 -0.96 7.34
N PHE A 298 0.43 -1.62 8.49
CA PHE A 298 0.19 -0.99 9.79
C PHE A 298 1.25 0.05 10.13
N GLY A 299 2.52 -0.21 9.83
CA GLY A 299 3.60 0.77 9.94
C GLY A 299 3.36 2.02 9.08
N MET A 300 2.93 1.84 7.82
CA MET A 300 2.53 2.95 6.94
C MET A 300 1.33 3.73 7.50
N LEU A 301 0.36 3.06 8.12
CA LEU A 301 -0.78 3.68 8.79
C LEU A 301 -0.32 4.55 9.95
N LEU A 302 0.56 4.06 10.81
CA LEU A 302 1.13 4.83 11.92
C LEU A 302 1.87 6.08 11.42
N GLU A 303 2.69 5.96 10.39
CA GLU A 303 3.38 7.11 9.78
C GLU A 303 2.38 8.13 9.22
N HIS A 304 1.32 7.68 8.57
CA HIS A 304 0.26 8.53 8.03
C HIS A 304 -0.46 9.31 9.14
N GLN A 305 -0.73 8.67 10.28
CA GLN A 305 -1.37 9.28 11.44
C GLN A 305 -0.43 10.20 12.25
N GLY A 306 0.80 10.40 11.79
CA GLY A 306 1.78 11.29 12.41
C GLY A 306 2.76 10.58 13.35
N TYR A 307 2.56 9.31 13.66
CA TYR A 307 3.44 8.50 14.52
C TYR A 307 4.64 7.95 13.75
N ARG A 308 5.38 8.85 13.08
CA ARG A 308 6.48 8.48 12.16
C ARG A 308 7.56 7.63 12.81
N ALA A 309 7.93 7.94 14.05
CA ALA A 309 8.95 7.18 14.77
C ALA A 309 8.50 5.74 15.04
N LEU A 310 7.22 5.54 15.41
CA LEU A 310 6.65 4.21 15.68
C LEU A 310 6.49 3.41 14.38
N GLY A 311 5.91 4.03 13.33
CA GLY A 311 5.75 3.39 12.04
C GLY A 311 7.09 3.01 11.40
N GLY A 312 8.07 3.92 11.43
CA GLY A 312 9.43 3.65 10.96
C GLY A 312 10.10 2.52 11.73
N ALA A 313 10.01 2.54 13.08
CA ALA A 313 10.57 1.48 13.92
C ALA A 313 9.94 0.10 13.63
N LEU A 314 8.62 0.05 13.40
CA LEU A 314 7.94 -1.18 13.02
C LEU A 314 8.38 -1.67 11.62
N ASN A 315 8.38 -0.79 10.62
CA ASN A 315 8.79 -1.13 9.27
C ASN A 315 10.23 -1.66 9.21
N ASP A 316 11.12 -1.02 9.96
CA ASP A 316 12.51 -1.47 10.07
C ASP A 316 12.63 -2.78 10.87
N ALA A 317 11.83 -2.98 11.92
CA ALA A 317 11.83 -4.22 12.69
C ALA A 317 11.40 -5.43 11.85
N VAL A 318 10.40 -5.25 10.98
CA VAL A 318 10.01 -6.30 10.00
C VAL A 318 11.19 -6.65 9.11
N ARG A 319 11.90 -5.65 8.58
CA ARG A 319 13.08 -5.88 7.73
C ARG A 319 14.24 -6.53 8.48
N ASP A 320 14.47 -6.14 9.73
CA ASP A 320 15.52 -6.74 10.59
C ASP A 320 15.23 -8.22 10.88
N ALA A 321 14.00 -8.58 11.24
CA ALA A 321 13.61 -9.96 11.49
C ALA A 321 13.86 -10.84 10.24
N ILE A 322 13.44 -10.34 9.05
CA ILE A 322 13.67 -11.02 7.78
C ILE A 322 15.17 -11.14 7.49
N SER A 323 15.92 -10.06 7.66
CA SER A 323 17.37 -10.04 7.38
C SER A 323 18.17 -10.96 8.30
N ALA A 324 17.68 -11.18 9.53
CA ALA A 324 18.27 -12.13 10.48
C ALA A 324 17.91 -13.59 10.17
N GLY A 325 17.07 -13.87 9.17
CA GLY A 325 16.57 -15.20 8.83
C GLY A 325 15.43 -15.70 9.74
N ASN A 326 14.92 -14.84 10.61
CA ASN A 326 13.75 -15.11 11.45
C ASN A 326 12.47 -14.93 10.61
N THR A 327 12.18 -15.88 9.71
CA THR A 327 11.13 -15.77 8.71
C THR A 327 10.17 -16.96 8.70
N THR A 328 9.04 -16.79 8.05
CA THR A 328 8.06 -17.83 7.75
C THR A 328 8.52 -18.72 6.57
N GLY A 329 7.83 -19.83 6.36
CA GLY A 329 8.23 -20.85 5.38
C GLY A 329 8.27 -20.36 3.93
N ASP A 330 7.46 -19.39 3.55
CA ASP A 330 7.44 -18.77 2.20
C ASP A 330 8.74 -18.01 1.87
N LEU A 331 9.45 -17.52 2.90
CA LEU A 331 10.77 -16.89 2.78
C LEU A 331 11.92 -17.84 3.15
N GLY A 332 11.64 -19.15 3.27
CA GLY A 332 12.64 -20.18 3.59
C GLY A 332 12.96 -20.33 5.07
N GLY A 333 12.22 -19.68 5.96
CA GLY A 333 12.37 -19.82 7.41
C GLY A 333 11.55 -20.96 8.01
N SER A 334 11.51 -21.03 9.32
CA SER A 334 10.81 -22.07 10.08
C SER A 334 9.80 -21.53 11.10
N LEU A 335 9.65 -20.21 11.18
CA LEU A 335 8.72 -19.61 12.12
C LEU A 335 7.28 -19.72 11.60
N ASN A 336 6.36 -19.83 12.53
CA ASN A 336 4.94 -19.63 12.27
C ASN A 336 4.59 -18.12 12.31
N THR A 337 3.34 -17.77 11.98
CA THR A 337 2.87 -16.39 11.93
C THR A 337 3.16 -15.62 13.23
N MET A 338 2.82 -16.19 14.38
CA MET A 338 3.03 -15.52 15.67
C MET A 338 4.48 -15.52 16.12
N GLY A 339 5.27 -16.56 15.79
CA GLY A 339 6.71 -16.57 16.04
C GLY A 339 7.43 -15.45 15.31
N PHE A 340 7.10 -15.23 14.02
CA PHE A 340 7.62 -14.09 13.26
C PHE A 340 7.18 -12.75 13.89
N THR A 341 5.91 -12.64 14.27
CA THR A 341 5.37 -11.43 14.89
C THR A 341 6.10 -11.09 16.20
N GLN A 342 6.43 -12.10 17.01
CA GLN A 342 7.21 -11.91 18.25
C GLN A 342 8.62 -11.40 17.98
N GLU A 343 9.32 -11.94 16.96
CA GLU A 343 10.65 -11.44 16.56
C GLU A 343 10.57 -9.97 16.11
N VAL A 344 9.54 -9.60 15.35
CA VAL A 344 9.30 -8.20 14.98
C VAL A 344 9.09 -7.32 16.21
N CYS A 345 8.31 -7.77 17.20
CA CYS A 345 8.11 -7.02 18.45
C CYS A 345 9.42 -6.82 19.23
N LEU A 346 10.28 -7.84 19.28
CA LEU A 346 11.59 -7.75 19.93
C LEU A 346 12.49 -6.72 19.23
N ALA A 347 12.58 -6.79 17.91
CA ALA A 347 13.35 -5.84 17.11
C ALA A 347 12.81 -4.40 17.24
N MET A 348 11.48 -4.22 17.20
CA MET A 348 10.84 -2.92 17.37
C MET A 348 11.16 -2.30 18.75
N LYS A 349 11.04 -3.08 19.83
CA LYS A 349 11.39 -2.62 21.19
C LYS A 349 12.85 -2.19 21.30
N ALA A 350 13.76 -2.96 20.72
CA ALA A 350 15.19 -2.61 20.72
C ALA A 350 15.46 -1.26 20.04
N ARG A 351 14.77 -0.99 18.92
CA ARG A 351 14.87 0.29 18.19
C ARG A 351 14.28 1.46 18.98
N LEU A 352 13.12 1.27 19.60
CA LEU A 352 12.48 2.33 20.40
C LEU A 352 13.26 2.66 21.66
N THR A 353 13.84 1.66 22.34
CA THR A 353 14.68 1.87 23.55
C THR A 353 16.08 2.38 23.20
N GLY A 354 16.68 1.95 22.10
CA GLY A 354 17.99 2.44 21.63
C GLY A 354 17.98 3.89 21.18
N SER A 355 16.85 4.39 20.68
CA SER A 355 16.67 5.80 20.28
C SER A 355 16.58 6.79 21.46
N VAL A 356 16.36 6.30 22.68
CA VAL A 356 16.30 7.12 23.89
C VAL A 356 17.70 7.42 24.44
N ASN A 357 18.74 6.71 23.98
CA ASN A 357 20.12 6.83 24.48
C ASN A 357 21.09 7.56 23.53
N LEU A 358 20.60 8.22 22.48
CA LEU A 358 21.35 9.08 21.55
C LEU A 358 20.81 10.51 21.56
#